data_0c6fe57755f721b1059297b8d1e11373
#
_entry.id   0c6fe57755f721b1059297b8d1e11373
#
_cell.length_a   1.000
_cell.length_b   1.000
_cell.length_c   1.000
_cell.angle_alpha   90.00
_cell.angle_beta   90.00
_cell.angle_gamma   90.00
#
_symmetry.space_group_name_H-M   'P 1'
#
loop_
_entity.id
_entity.type
_entity.pdbx_description
1 polymer ?
#
loop_
_entity_poly.entity_id
_entity_poly.type
_entity_poly.pdbx_seq_one_letter_code
_entity_poly.pdbx_strand_id
1 'polypeptide(L)'
;MNGNEHGAIEKRYGLPTAICMVVGIVIGSGIFFKTQDVLKATAGDAFKGILAWLIGGAIMAVISVTFGIMATKYERCGGAVDYAEAMCGGRYAYYLGWFMAMIYYPAMTSVLAWVSARYTLVAVIGNDSKIASAECMALAAFYLIAIYFLNVIAPKVSGKFQVSTTVIKLVPIAFIAVVGTLIGLINGNLAESFGFVKDFEGLPYPGTSPAIAVGSGSLFAALCCTAFAYEGWIIAASINSEIKDSKKNLPIALGVGAAVIVAAYVLYYVGVLALADMGKLGINGTSEAFNFFGPVFASIINVLIIISCLGTLNGLMLGGTRGFYALAVRNGGFAPKMMDRVDDKTGIPNNSASFALFMCIVWFVYFVGGQFFGWFGKYAFDSSELPIITLYPFYIAILVKFMMKEKEFHPVKRFLLPALSLVGIAILVIASIERHGMGNLYYLAVFAVIMCIGVLLERRADGRTRLSALCGRIASLFAKKQ
;
A
#
# COMPACT_ATOMS: atom_id res chain seq x y z
N MET A 1 1.41 -34.35 -20.44
CA MET A 1 0.06 -34.71 -20.85
C MET A 1 -0.86 -34.55 -19.67
N ASN A 2 -2.02 -34.01 -19.86
CA ASN A 2 -3.06 -33.54 -18.95
C ASN A 2 -2.78 -32.15 -18.34
N GLY A 3 -3.06 -31.12 -19.18
CA GLY A 3 -3.29 -29.78 -18.71
C GLY A 3 -4.56 -29.76 -17.85
N ASN A 4 -4.40 -29.43 -16.58
CA ASN A 4 -5.52 -29.05 -15.75
C ASN A 4 -6.18 -27.83 -16.41
N GLU A 5 -7.37 -28.02 -16.95
CA GLU A 5 -8.31 -26.98 -17.25
C GLU A 5 -8.62 -26.25 -15.92
N HIS A 6 -7.85 -25.23 -15.61
CA HIS A 6 -8.30 -24.23 -14.65
C HIS A 6 -9.54 -23.61 -15.26
N GLY A 7 -10.71 -23.93 -14.71
CA GLY A 7 -11.99 -23.45 -15.19
C GLY A 7 -11.89 -21.95 -15.47
N ALA A 8 -12.25 -21.55 -16.71
CA ALA A 8 -12.19 -20.17 -17.13
C ALA A 8 -13.01 -19.33 -16.15
N ILE A 9 -12.36 -18.33 -15.53
CA ILE A 9 -13.03 -17.42 -14.59
C ILE A 9 -14.17 -16.73 -15.35
N GLU A 10 -15.38 -16.84 -14.84
CA GLU A 10 -16.56 -16.29 -15.49
C GLU A 10 -16.54 -14.76 -15.45
N LYS A 11 -16.66 -14.12 -16.60
CA LYS A 11 -16.73 -12.67 -16.73
C LYS A 11 -18.08 -12.15 -16.24
N ARG A 12 -18.12 -11.64 -14.99
CA ARG A 12 -19.36 -11.29 -14.27
C ARG A 12 -19.63 -9.81 -14.22
N TYR A 13 -18.58 -8.96 -14.15
CA TYR A 13 -18.72 -7.55 -13.80
C TYR A 13 -18.78 -6.63 -15.01
N GLY A 14 -19.79 -5.76 -15.06
CA GLY A 14 -19.89 -4.66 -16.02
C GLY A 14 -19.05 -3.44 -15.59
N LEU A 15 -19.01 -2.41 -16.46
CA LEU A 15 -18.23 -1.19 -16.24
C LEU A 15 -18.56 -0.48 -14.90
N PRO A 16 -19.82 -0.26 -14.49
CA PRO A 16 -20.12 0.42 -13.22
C PRO A 16 -19.56 -0.36 -12.01
N THR A 17 -19.74 -1.67 -12.01
CA THR A 17 -19.20 -2.54 -10.95
C THR A 17 -17.67 -2.50 -10.92
N ALA A 18 -17.02 -2.52 -12.08
CA ALA A 18 -15.56 -2.42 -12.18
C ALA A 18 -15.04 -1.09 -11.60
N ILE A 19 -15.72 0.05 -11.89
CA ILE A 19 -15.40 1.35 -11.29
C ILE A 19 -15.53 1.30 -9.77
N CYS A 20 -16.65 0.77 -9.26
CA CYS A 20 -16.86 0.63 -7.81
C CYS A 20 -15.80 -0.26 -7.15
N MET A 21 -15.38 -1.33 -7.82
CA MET A 21 -14.32 -2.20 -7.31
C MET A 21 -12.96 -1.48 -7.25
N VAL A 22 -12.59 -0.73 -8.30
CA VAL A 22 -11.37 0.09 -8.30
C VAL A 22 -11.38 1.08 -7.15
N VAL A 23 -12.46 1.85 -7.03
CA VAL A 23 -12.65 2.83 -5.94
C VAL A 23 -12.59 2.15 -4.58
N GLY A 24 -13.29 1.03 -4.43
CA GLY A 24 -13.33 0.29 -3.17
C GLY A 24 -12.01 -0.39 -2.79
N ILE A 25 -11.15 -0.74 -3.73
CA ILE A 25 -9.83 -1.34 -3.43
C ILE A 25 -8.82 -0.26 -3.02
N VAL A 26 -8.76 0.85 -3.75
CA VAL A 26 -7.80 1.94 -3.47
C VAL A 26 -8.21 2.74 -2.24
N ILE A 27 -9.49 3.14 -2.14
CA ILE A 27 -9.96 3.82 -0.94
C ILE A 27 -9.85 2.87 0.25
N GLY A 28 -8.87 3.12 1.10
CA GLY A 28 -8.56 2.33 2.29
C GLY A 28 -8.46 3.21 3.54
N SER A 29 -7.74 2.71 4.53
CA SER A 29 -7.42 3.44 5.77
C SER A 29 -6.47 4.61 5.56
N GLY A 30 -5.71 4.62 4.45
CA GLY A 30 -4.63 5.58 4.18
C GLY A 30 -5.07 7.03 4.27
N ILE A 31 -6.25 7.38 3.72
CA ILE A 31 -6.76 8.75 3.76
C ILE A 31 -6.98 9.26 5.20
N PHE A 32 -7.41 8.41 6.11
CA PHE A 32 -7.72 8.81 7.47
C PHE A 32 -6.48 9.21 8.27
N PHE A 33 -5.40 8.43 8.22
CA PHE A 33 -4.22 8.75 9.01
C PHE A 33 -3.16 9.57 8.25
N LYS A 34 -3.06 9.42 6.91
CA LYS A 34 -2.10 10.21 6.12
C LYS A 34 -2.53 11.67 5.93
N THR A 35 -3.80 12.01 6.12
CA THR A 35 -4.25 13.41 6.16
C THR A 35 -3.49 14.23 7.19
N GLN A 36 -3.28 13.69 8.41
CA GLN A 36 -2.46 14.32 9.45
C GLN A 36 -0.99 14.43 9.03
N ASP A 37 -0.43 13.37 8.42
CA ASP A 37 0.97 13.37 7.99
C ASP A 37 1.22 14.38 6.87
N VAL A 38 0.29 14.53 5.92
CA VAL A 38 0.34 15.55 4.87
C VAL A 38 0.33 16.96 5.48
N LEU A 39 -0.57 17.21 6.45
CA LEU A 39 -0.64 18.51 7.12
C LEU A 39 0.65 18.83 7.88
N LYS A 40 1.21 17.86 8.60
CA LYS A 40 2.51 18.00 9.28
C LYS A 40 3.64 18.27 8.29
N ALA A 41 3.70 17.53 7.17
CA ALA A 41 4.70 17.69 6.16
C ALA A 41 4.66 19.07 5.48
N THR A 42 3.47 19.68 5.38
CA THR A 42 3.28 21.03 4.83
C THR A 42 3.37 22.14 5.87
N ALA A 43 3.69 21.81 7.13
CA ALA A 43 3.69 22.76 8.27
C ALA A 43 2.35 23.54 8.37
N GLY A 44 1.23 22.88 8.20
CA GLY A 44 -0.11 23.49 8.27
C GLY A 44 -0.57 24.20 6.98
N ASP A 45 0.24 24.23 5.92
CA ASP A 45 -0.15 24.84 4.63
C ASP A 45 -1.17 23.97 3.90
N ALA A 46 -2.43 24.38 3.98
CA ALA A 46 -3.56 23.67 3.37
C ALA A 46 -3.45 23.57 1.86
N PHE A 47 -2.96 24.61 1.19
CA PHE A 47 -2.83 24.66 -0.27
C PHE A 47 -1.78 23.66 -0.77
N LYS A 48 -0.60 23.62 -0.13
CA LYS A 48 0.42 22.59 -0.42
C LYS A 48 -0.12 21.19 -0.18
N GLY A 49 -0.92 21.00 0.88
CA GLY A 49 -1.56 19.71 1.16
C GLY A 49 -2.51 19.28 0.03
N ILE A 50 -3.38 20.16 -0.45
CA ILE A 50 -4.27 19.90 -1.59
C ILE A 50 -3.46 19.58 -2.85
N LEU A 51 -2.40 20.35 -3.13
CA LEU A 51 -1.51 20.08 -4.27
C LEU A 51 -0.87 18.69 -4.15
N ALA A 52 -0.44 18.29 -2.95
CA ALA A 52 0.11 16.95 -2.73
C ALA A 52 -0.91 15.86 -3.06
N TRP A 53 -2.16 15.98 -2.62
CA TRP A 53 -3.23 15.04 -2.96
C TRP A 53 -3.53 15.02 -4.46
N LEU A 54 -3.59 16.17 -5.12
CA LEU A 54 -3.84 16.26 -6.57
C LEU A 54 -2.70 15.63 -7.38
N ILE A 55 -1.45 15.98 -7.08
CA ILE A 55 -0.28 15.48 -7.81
C ILE A 55 -0.10 13.98 -7.57
N GLY A 56 -0.19 13.52 -6.30
CA GLY A 56 -0.11 12.10 -5.97
C GLY A 56 -1.18 11.28 -6.65
N GLY A 57 -2.41 11.80 -6.68
CA GLY A 57 -3.53 11.19 -7.38
C GLY A 57 -3.35 11.17 -8.90
N ALA A 58 -2.82 12.23 -9.50
CA ALA A 58 -2.50 12.27 -10.94
C ALA A 58 -1.43 11.24 -11.31
N ILE A 59 -0.37 11.12 -10.51
CA ILE A 59 0.67 10.09 -10.68
C ILE A 59 0.05 8.69 -10.63
N MET A 60 -0.74 8.40 -9.59
CA MET A 60 -1.45 7.13 -9.46
C MET A 60 -2.36 6.86 -10.67
N ALA A 61 -3.15 7.84 -11.10
CA ALA A 61 -4.06 7.70 -12.23
C ALA A 61 -3.33 7.35 -13.53
N VAL A 62 -2.24 8.05 -13.84
CA VAL A 62 -1.45 7.80 -15.06
C VAL A 62 -0.82 6.41 -15.03
N ILE A 63 -0.23 6.00 -13.91
CA ILE A 63 0.39 4.68 -13.77
C ILE A 63 -0.69 3.59 -13.87
N SER A 64 -1.80 3.72 -13.15
CA SER A 64 -2.87 2.71 -13.15
C SER A 64 -3.51 2.54 -14.54
N VAL A 65 -3.77 3.63 -15.27
CA VAL A 65 -4.29 3.58 -16.64
C VAL A 65 -3.27 2.93 -17.59
N THR A 66 -1.98 3.20 -17.42
CA THR A 66 -0.92 2.59 -18.24
C THR A 66 -0.89 1.07 -18.04
N PHE A 67 -0.95 0.59 -16.80
CA PHE A 67 -1.06 -0.84 -16.51
C PHE A 67 -2.40 -1.42 -16.96
N GLY A 68 -3.49 -0.66 -16.88
CA GLY A 68 -4.79 -1.04 -17.43
C GLY A 68 -4.75 -1.28 -18.94
N ILE A 69 -3.96 -0.48 -19.68
CA ILE A 69 -3.72 -0.70 -21.12
C ILE A 69 -2.92 -1.98 -21.33
N MET A 70 -1.87 -2.25 -20.54
CA MET A 70 -1.16 -3.54 -20.61
C MET A 70 -2.11 -4.72 -20.35
N ALA A 71 -3.01 -4.59 -19.37
CA ALA A 71 -3.98 -5.61 -19.01
C ALA A 71 -4.95 -5.95 -20.16
N THR A 72 -5.18 -5.06 -21.12
CA THR A 72 -6.01 -5.35 -22.29
C THR A 72 -5.41 -6.41 -23.21
N LYS A 73 -4.09 -6.56 -23.18
CA LYS A 73 -3.37 -7.58 -23.97
C LYS A 73 -3.04 -8.81 -23.13
N TYR A 74 -2.71 -8.62 -21.86
CA TYR A 74 -2.26 -9.67 -20.95
C TYR A 74 -3.33 -9.89 -19.87
N GLU A 75 -4.35 -10.72 -20.22
CA GLU A 75 -5.43 -11.09 -19.28
C GLU A 75 -4.89 -12.09 -18.24
N ARG A 76 -4.21 -11.59 -17.20
CA ARG A 76 -3.66 -12.39 -16.11
C ARG A 76 -4.15 -11.87 -14.75
N CYS A 77 -4.20 -12.75 -13.75
CA CYS A 77 -4.78 -12.48 -12.43
C CYS A 77 -3.73 -12.15 -11.35
N GLY A 78 -2.44 -12.29 -11.63
CA GLY A 78 -1.36 -12.14 -10.64
C GLY A 78 -0.85 -10.70 -10.45
N GLY A 79 -1.52 -9.70 -11.02
CA GLY A 79 -1.17 -8.30 -10.82
C GLY A 79 0.23 -7.94 -11.35
N ALA A 80 0.99 -7.15 -10.57
CA ALA A 80 2.30 -6.63 -10.99
C ALA A 80 3.30 -7.72 -11.41
N VAL A 81 3.29 -8.88 -10.74
CA VAL A 81 4.22 -9.97 -11.02
C VAL A 81 3.99 -10.58 -12.40
N ASP A 82 2.73 -10.71 -12.81
CA ASP A 82 2.39 -11.26 -14.13
C ASP A 82 2.75 -10.29 -15.27
N TYR A 83 2.56 -8.97 -15.05
CA TYR A 83 3.01 -7.97 -16.03
C TYR A 83 4.54 -7.91 -16.11
N ALA A 84 5.23 -8.07 -14.97
CA ALA A 84 6.68 -8.19 -14.94
C ALA A 84 7.16 -9.41 -15.73
N GLU A 85 6.49 -10.56 -15.60
CA GLU A 85 6.79 -11.77 -16.34
C GLU A 85 6.59 -11.58 -17.85
N ALA A 86 5.44 -11.00 -18.26
CA ALA A 86 5.10 -10.76 -19.67
C ALA A 86 6.09 -9.80 -20.35
N MET A 87 6.51 -8.73 -19.64
CA MET A 87 7.40 -7.70 -20.20
C MET A 87 8.88 -8.04 -20.07
N CYS A 88 9.30 -8.48 -18.89
CA CYS A 88 10.71 -8.61 -18.52
C CYS A 88 11.17 -10.08 -18.37
N GLY A 89 10.23 -11.04 -18.36
CA GLY A 89 10.50 -12.46 -18.20
C GLY A 89 10.46 -12.97 -16.77
N GLY A 90 10.43 -14.30 -16.61
CA GLY A 90 10.17 -14.98 -15.34
C GLY A 90 11.18 -14.65 -14.23
N ARG A 91 12.44 -14.38 -14.59
CA ARG A 91 13.47 -14.00 -13.62
C ARG A 91 13.18 -12.64 -12.97
N TYR A 92 12.75 -11.66 -13.74
CA TYR A 92 12.38 -10.34 -13.21
C TYR A 92 11.12 -10.43 -12.35
N ALA A 93 10.13 -11.20 -12.81
CA ALA A 93 8.92 -11.49 -12.06
C ALA A 93 9.22 -12.16 -10.71
N TYR A 94 10.20 -13.08 -10.67
CA TYR A 94 10.66 -13.68 -9.43
C TYR A 94 11.19 -12.65 -8.43
N TYR A 95 12.03 -11.71 -8.86
CA TYR A 95 12.57 -10.68 -7.95
C TYR A 95 11.48 -9.71 -7.46
N LEU A 96 10.56 -9.32 -8.32
CA LEU A 96 9.41 -8.50 -7.91
C LEU A 96 8.51 -9.26 -6.91
N GLY A 97 8.20 -10.53 -7.19
CA GLY A 97 7.42 -11.38 -6.28
C GLY A 97 8.12 -11.60 -4.94
N TRP A 98 9.44 -11.78 -4.95
CA TRP A 98 10.25 -11.89 -3.75
C TRP A 98 10.21 -10.63 -2.90
N PHE A 99 10.39 -9.46 -3.52
CA PHE A 99 10.23 -8.16 -2.87
C PHE A 99 8.83 -8.01 -2.24
N MET A 100 7.77 -8.31 -3.00
CA MET A 100 6.41 -8.18 -2.51
C MET A 100 6.14 -9.11 -1.31
N ALA A 101 6.63 -10.37 -1.35
CA ALA A 101 6.40 -11.33 -0.29
C ALA A 101 7.22 -11.06 0.98
N MET A 102 8.46 -10.57 0.84
CA MET A 102 9.39 -10.39 1.96
C MET A 102 9.33 -9.00 2.58
N ILE A 103 8.98 -7.96 1.80
CA ILE A 103 9.02 -6.57 2.25
C ILE A 103 7.65 -5.94 2.16
N TYR A 104 7.06 -5.84 0.97
CA TYR A 104 5.88 -5.02 0.72
C TYR A 104 4.67 -5.46 1.56
N TYR A 105 4.18 -6.69 1.36
CA TYR A 105 3.01 -7.18 2.11
C TYR A 105 3.23 -7.20 3.63
N PRO A 106 4.35 -7.74 4.15
CA PRO A 106 4.54 -7.80 5.59
C PRO A 106 4.66 -6.42 6.24
N ALA A 107 5.40 -5.49 5.62
CA ALA A 107 5.55 -4.13 6.15
C ALA A 107 4.22 -3.39 6.19
N MET A 108 3.44 -3.43 5.10
CA MET A 108 2.13 -2.76 5.05
C MET A 108 1.13 -3.39 6.02
N THR A 109 1.11 -4.73 6.13
CA THR A 109 0.21 -5.43 7.03
C THR A 109 0.50 -5.08 8.49
N SER A 110 1.78 -5.00 8.87
CA SER A 110 2.18 -4.64 10.24
C SER A 110 1.77 -3.21 10.62
N VAL A 111 1.98 -2.25 9.72
CA VAL A 111 1.56 -0.86 9.95
C VAL A 111 0.04 -0.75 10.09
N LEU A 112 -0.73 -1.45 9.24
CA LEU A 112 -2.19 -1.41 9.31
C LEU A 112 -2.77 -2.08 10.55
N ALA A 113 -2.09 -3.09 11.10
CA ALA A 113 -2.45 -3.65 12.39
C ALA A 113 -2.36 -2.59 13.50
N TRP A 114 -1.26 -1.82 13.51
CA TRP A 114 -1.09 -0.70 14.44
C TRP A 114 -2.11 0.42 14.19
N VAL A 115 -2.35 0.82 12.94
CA VAL A 115 -3.36 1.84 12.59
C VAL A 115 -4.75 1.43 13.09
N SER A 116 -5.12 0.15 12.94
CA SER A 116 -6.39 -0.38 13.44
C SER A 116 -6.49 -0.28 14.97
N ALA A 117 -5.41 -0.61 15.68
CA ALA A 117 -5.35 -0.51 17.13
C ALA A 117 -5.39 0.95 17.62
N ARG A 118 -4.66 1.84 16.92
CA ARG A 118 -4.68 3.28 17.19
C ARG A 118 -6.10 3.84 17.17
N TYR A 119 -6.84 3.63 16.07
CA TYR A 119 -8.21 4.13 15.96
C TYR A 119 -9.17 3.49 16.97
N THR A 120 -8.93 2.23 17.34
CA THR A 120 -9.71 1.58 18.41
C THR A 120 -9.50 2.28 19.76
N LEU A 121 -8.25 2.60 20.12
CA LEU A 121 -7.96 3.33 21.33
C LEU A 121 -8.48 4.77 21.27
N VAL A 122 -8.36 5.45 20.13
CA VAL A 122 -8.94 6.79 19.94
C VAL A 122 -10.45 6.77 20.12
N ALA A 123 -11.15 5.76 19.62
CA ALA A 123 -12.60 5.62 19.82
C ALA A 123 -12.99 5.45 21.30
N VAL A 124 -12.12 4.84 22.11
CA VAL A 124 -12.38 4.60 23.54
C VAL A 124 -11.93 5.78 24.42
N ILE A 125 -10.77 6.39 24.10
CA ILE A 125 -10.12 7.40 24.94
C ILE A 125 -10.45 8.84 24.46
N GLY A 126 -10.78 9.00 23.18
CA GLY A 126 -11.09 10.30 22.56
C GLY A 126 -9.90 11.07 22.00
N ASN A 127 -8.67 10.56 22.14
CA ASN A 127 -7.44 11.21 21.64
C ASN A 127 -6.31 10.22 21.32
N ASP A 128 -5.24 10.72 20.70
CA ASP A 128 -4.06 9.95 20.27
C ASP A 128 -3.00 9.73 21.38
N SER A 129 -3.30 9.98 22.65
CA SER A 129 -2.29 9.95 23.73
C SER A 129 -1.62 8.59 23.96
N LYS A 130 -2.27 7.48 23.54
CA LYS A 130 -1.78 6.11 23.76
C LYS A 130 -1.28 5.39 22.49
N ILE A 131 -0.95 6.09 21.44
CA ILE A 131 -0.53 5.47 20.16
C ILE A 131 0.77 4.64 20.28
N ALA A 132 1.63 4.97 21.21
CA ALA A 132 2.88 4.28 21.51
C ALA A 132 2.80 3.39 22.76
N SER A 133 1.62 3.19 23.33
CA SER A 133 1.46 2.43 24.56
C SER A 133 1.51 0.91 24.35
N ALA A 134 1.80 0.18 25.41
CA ALA A 134 1.81 -1.27 25.39
C ALA A 134 0.44 -1.85 25.02
N GLU A 135 -0.66 -1.20 25.45
CA GLU A 135 -2.02 -1.58 25.12
C GLU A 135 -2.29 -1.49 23.61
N CYS A 136 -1.80 -0.40 22.96
CA CYS A 136 -1.91 -0.25 21.51
C CYS A 136 -1.15 -1.35 20.78
N MET A 137 0.07 -1.66 21.21
CA MET A 137 0.90 -2.70 20.60
C MET A 137 0.30 -4.09 20.80
N ALA A 138 -0.23 -4.41 21.99
CA ALA A 138 -0.91 -5.66 22.26
C ALA A 138 -2.18 -5.83 21.40
N LEU A 139 -2.97 -4.76 21.25
CA LEU A 139 -4.17 -4.77 20.42
C LEU A 139 -3.81 -4.92 18.92
N ALA A 140 -2.74 -4.26 18.46
CA ALA A 140 -2.25 -4.41 17.10
C ALA A 140 -1.79 -5.86 16.79
N ALA A 141 -1.04 -6.46 17.72
CA ALA A 141 -0.64 -7.86 17.62
C ALA A 141 -1.86 -8.80 17.61
N PHE A 142 -2.86 -8.53 18.44
CA PHE A 142 -4.13 -9.27 18.43
C PHE A 142 -4.83 -9.17 17.08
N TYR A 143 -4.97 -7.98 16.51
CA TYR A 143 -5.60 -7.81 15.18
C TYR A 143 -4.83 -8.53 14.08
N LEU A 144 -3.50 -8.46 14.09
CA LEU A 144 -2.65 -9.17 13.13
C LEU A 144 -2.92 -10.69 13.16
N ILE A 145 -2.95 -11.26 14.36
CA ILE A 145 -3.17 -12.70 14.55
C ILE A 145 -4.63 -13.08 14.23
N ALA A 146 -5.59 -12.30 14.68
CA ALA A 146 -7.02 -12.57 14.43
C ALA A 146 -7.36 -12.57 12.94
N ILE A 147 -6.84 -11.58 12.20
CA ILE A 147 -7.04 -11.48 10.75
C ILE A 147 -6.31 -12.62 10.00
N TYR A 148 -5.13 -13.02 10.46
CA TYR A 148 -4.47 -14.22 9.92
C TYR A 148 -5.35 -15.46 10.06
N PHE A 149 -5.85 -15.75 11.27
CA PHE A 149 -6.73 -16.90 11.50
C PHE A 149 -8.04 -16.81 10.71
N LEU A 150 -8.62 -15.61 10.58
CA LEU A 150 -9.81 -15.39 9.75
C LEU A 150 -9.55 -15.81 8.29
N ASN A 151 -8.38 -15.47 7.74
CA ASN A 151 -8.01 -15.83 6.37
C ASN A 151 -7.72 -17.31 6.18
N VAL A 152 -7.10 -17.96 7.16
CA VAL A 152 -6.67 -19.37 7.06
C VAL A 152 -7.80 -20.34 7.38
N ILE A 153 -8.54 -20.09 8.47
CA ILE A 153 -9.57 -21.01 8.97
C ILE A 153 -10.92 -20.78 8.29
N ALA A 154 -11.27 -19.51 8.03
CA ALA A 154 -12.58 -19.13 7.53
C ALA A 154 -12.51 -18.22 6.28
N PRO A 155 -11.90 -18.67 5.16
CA PRO A 155 -11.67 -17.82 3.98
C PRO A 155 -12.96 -17.30 3.35
N LYS A 156 -14.07 -18.05 3.46
CA LYS A 156 -15.40 -17.58 2.99
C LYS A 156 -15.91 -16.39 3.82
N VAL A 157 -15.68 -16.42 5.14
CA VAL A 157 -16.04 -15.32 6.06
C VAL A 157 -15.13 -14.11 5.78
N SER A 158 -13.81 -14.34 5.62
CA SER A 158 -12.86 -13.31 5.23
C SER A 158 -13.27 -12.60 3.94
N GLY A 159 -13.69 -13.34 2.92
CA GLY A 159 -14.18 -12.76 1.66
C GLY A 159 -15.43 -11.88 1.85
N LYS A 160 -16.41 -12.35 2.63
CA LYS A 160 -17.61 -11.54 2.96
C LYS A 160 -17.24 -10.29 3.76
N PHE A 161 -16.36 -10.43 4.73
CA PHE A 161 -15.85 -9.31 5.54
C PHE A 161 -15.18 -8.26 4.64
N GLN A 162 -14.34 -8.70 3.68
CA GLN A 162 -13.69 -7.80 2.71
C GLN A 162 -14.70 -6.97 1.90
N VAL A 163 -15.77 -7.61 1.39
CA VAL A 163 -16.81 -6.91 0.62
C VAL A 163 -17.58 -5.93 1.50
N SER A 164 -18.01 -6.36 2.69
CA SER A 164 -18.78 -5.52 3.61
C SER A 164 -18.00 -4.29 4.05
N THR A 165 -16.74 -4.46 4.43
CA THR A 165 -15.87 -3.35 4.85
C THR A 165 -15.59 -2.38 3.71
N THR A 166 -15.57 -2.86 2.45
CA THR A 166 -15.42 -1.98 1.28
C THR A 166 -16.58 -1.00 1.12
N VAL A 167 -17.81 -1.41 1.42
CA VAL A 167 -18.97 -0.50 1.39
C VAL A 167 -18.95 0.45 2.59
N ILE A 168 -18.71 -0.08 3.78
CA ILE A 168 -18.75 0.69 5.04
C ILE A 168 -17.73 1.83 5.04
N LYS A 169 -16.52 1.61 4.54
CA LYS A 169 -15.44 2.62 4.56
C LYS A 169 -15.71 3.85 3.69
N LEU A 170 -16.59 3.75 2.70
CA LEU A 170 -16.95 4.90 1.86
C LEU A 170 -17.84 5.90 2.61
N VAL A 171 -18.60 5.45 3.63
CA VAL A 171 -19.52 6.29 4.39
C VAL A 171 -18.82 7.46 5.09
N PRO A 172 -17.81 7.26 5.95
CA PRO A 172 -17.16 8.37 6.63
C PRO A 172 -16.43 9.32 5.68
N ILE A 173 -15.88 8.80 4.59
CA ILE A 173 -15.18 9.62 3.58
C ILE A 173 -16.18 10.51 2.85
N ALA A 174 -17.25 9.93 2.33
CA ALA A 174 -18.28 10.69 1.62
C ALA A 174 -18.96 11.73 2.55
N PHE A 175 -19.22 11.36 3.80
CA PHE A 175 -19.82 12.27 4.77
C PHE A 175 -18.92 13.48 5.01
N ILE A 176 -17.65 13.29 5.37
CA ILE A 176 -16.73 14.41 5.63
C ILE A 176 -16.44 15.20 4.37
N ALA A 177 -16.26 14.53 3.23
CA ALA A 177 -16.01 15.19 1.96
C ALA A 177 -17.16 16.15 1.57
N VAL A 178 -18.41 15.74 1.76
CA VAL A 178 -19.57 16.54 1.39
C VAL A 178 -19.97 17.50 2.51
N VAL A 179 -20.31 16.96 3.68
CA VAL A 179 -20.86 17.75 4.79
C VAL A 179 -19.79 18.68 5.37
N GLY A 180 -18.56 18.20 5.56
CA GLY A 180 -17.45 19.02 6.07
C GLY A 180 -17.14 20.20 5.15
N THR A 181 -17.03 19.93 3.85
CA THR A 181 -16.79 21.01 2.85
C THR A 181 -17.94 22.02 2.81
N LEU A 182 -19.19 21.56 2.84
CA LEU A 182 -20.36 22.46 2.84
C LEU A 182 -20.41 23.35 4.10
N ILE A 183 -20.19 22.77 5.27
CA ILE A 183 -20.14 23.53 6.54
C ILE A 183 -19.00 24.55 6.49
N GLY A 184 -17.82 24.16 6.02
CA GLY A 184 -16.71 25.07 5.88
C GLY A 184 -16.95 26.24 4.94
N LEU A 185 -17.71 26.02 3.85
CA LEU A 185 -18.12 27.07 2.93
C LEU A 185 -19.13 28.03 3.58
N ILE A 186 -20.12 27.49 4.30
CA ILE A 186 -21.19 28.28 4.94
C ILE A 186 -20.64 29.14 6.10
N ASN A 187 -19.76 28.56 6.92
CA ASN A 187 -19.22 29.22 8.10
C ASN A 187 -18.02 30.13 7.81
N GLY A 188 -17.49 30.14 6.58
CA GLY A 188 -16.30 30.89 6.20
C GLY A 188 -14.98 30.30 6.70
N ASN A 189 -15.01 29.20 7.47
CA ASN A 189 -13.81 28.54 8.04
C ASN A 189 -12.82 28.09 6.97
N LEU A 190 -13.30 27.80 5.75
CA LEU A 190 -12.41 27.47 4.63
C LEU A 190 -11.46 28.62 4.29
N ALA A 191 -11.92 29.86 4.32
CA ALA A 191 -11.07 31.03 4.06
C ALA A 191 -9.98 31.18 5.15
N GLU A 192 -10.30 30.90 6.40
CA GLU A 192 -9.35 30.90 7.52
C GLU A 192 -8.34 29.73 7.40
N SER A 193 -8.81 28.54 7.01
CA SER A 193 -7.97 27.35 6.84
C SER A 193 -6.96 27.49 5.67
N PHE A 194 -7.26 28.32 4.68
CA PHE A 194 -6.33 28.70 3.62
C PHE A 194 -5.37 29.84 4.00
N GLY A 195 -5.59 30.48 5.18
CA GLY A 195 -4.63 31.39 5.78
C GLY A 195 -3.39 30.68 6.28
N PHE A 196 -2.28 31.42 6.40
CA PHE A 196 -1.04 30.88 6.97
C PHE A 196 -1.22 30.62 8.47
N VAL A 197 -1.19 29.38 8.91
CA VAL A 197 -1.25 29.00 10.31
C VAL A 197 0.11 29.27 10.94
N LYS A 198 0.23 30.38 11.68
CA LYS A 198 1.49 30.80 12.30
C LYS A 198 1.97 29.89 13.42
N ASP A 199 1.08 29.18 14.08
CA ASP A 199 1.32 28.41 15.30
C ASP A 199 0.92 26.93 15.13
N PHE A 200 1.36 26.28 14.05
CA PHE A 200 1.12 24.86 13.86
C PHE A 200 2.09 24.05 14.76
N GLU A 201 1.61 23.70 15.95
CA GLU A 201 2.30 22.80 16.88
C GLU A 201 2.02 21.33 16.50
N GLY A 202 2.65 20.85 15.45
CA GLY A 202 2.67 19.42 15.17
C GLY A 202 3.74 18.74 16.00
N LEU A 203 3.38 17.89 16.96
CA LEU A 203 4.34 17.00 17.59
C LEU A 203 5.03 16.15 16.51
N PRO A 204 6.37 16.09 16.47
CA PRO A 204 7.06 15.20 15.56
C PRO A 204 6.61 13.77 15.87
N TYR A 205 6.28 12.98 14.87
CA TYR A 205 6.14 11.54 15.03
C TYR A 205 7.47 11.02 15.58
N PRO A 206 7.47 10.19 16.64
CA PRO A 206 8.66 9.47 17.04
C PRO A 206 9.15 8.67 15.81
N GLY A 207 10.40 8.88 15.40
CA GLY A 207 10.99 8.19 14.24
C GLY A 207 10.92 8.92 12.89
N THR A 208 10.18 10.02 12.75
CA THR A 208 10.38 10.91 11.60
C THR A 208 11.69 11.66 11.79
N SER A 209 12.55 11.62 10.77
CA SER A 209 13.80 12.39 10.78
C SER A 209 13.54 13.83 11.23
N PRO A 210 14.35 14.40 12.15
CA PRO A 210 14.20 15.78 12.60
C PRO A 210 14.45 16.83 11.51
N ALA A 211 14.53 16.43 10.25
CA ALA A 211 14.90 17.25 9.12
C ALA A 211 13.77 18.14 8.55
N ILE A 212 12.52 18.00 9.01
CA ILE A 212 11.50 19.00 8.68
C ILE A 212 11.59 20.06 9.74
N ALA A 213 12.51 21.00 9.53
CA ALA A 213 12.56 22.22 10.32
C ALA A 213 11.18 22.89 10.27
N VAL A 214 10.60 23.11 11.43
CA VAL A 214 9.42 23.95 11.62
C VAL A 214 9.72 25.29 10.94
N GLY A 215 9.19 25.54 9.76
CA GLY A 215 9.46 26.80 9.08
C GLY A 215 8.90 26.97 7.68
N SER A 216 8.97 25.98 6.80
CA SER A 216 8.56 26.21 5.42
C SER A 216 7.67 25.13 4.77
N GLY A 217 7.43 24.01 5.45
CA GLY A 217 6.67 22.87 4.93
C GLY A 217 7.10 22.41 3.52
N SER A 218 7.19 21.13 3.27
CA SER A 218 7.61 20.58 1.98
C SER A 218 6.46 19.93 1.22
N LEU A 219 6.23 20.39 -0.02
CA LEU A 219 5.29 19.73 -0.94
C LEU A 219 5.75 18.32 -1.28
N PHE A 220 7.05 18.10 -1.47
CA PHE A 220 7.59 16.78 -1.78
C PHE A 220 7.44 15.81 -0.60
N ALA A 221 7.72 16.26 0.63
CA ALA A 221 7.48 15.45 1.81
C ALA A 221 5.99 15.07 1.95
N ALA A 222 5.08 16.00 1.71
CA ALA A 222 3.65 15.74 1.70
C ALA A 222 3.23 14.76 0.59
N LEU A 223 3.80 14.90 -0.60
CA LEU A 223 3.56 14.00 -1.73
C LEU A 223 3.98 12.55 -1.41
N CYS A 224 5.11 12.38 -0.72
CA CYS A 224 5.55 11.06 -0.24
C CYS A 224 4.50 10.40 0.67
N CYS A 225 3.87 11.17 1.58
CA CYS A 225 2.79 10.67 2.45
C CYS A 225 1.59 10.17 1.64
N THR A 226 1.24 10.84 0.54
CA THR A 226 0.06 10.47 -0.27
C THR A 226 0.24 9.13 -0.99
N ALA A 227 1.48 8.69 -1.26
CA ALA A 227 1.76 7.43 -1.94
C ALA A 227 1.10 6.23 -1.23
N PHE A 228 1.09 6.22 0.11
CA PHE A 228 0.41 5.18 0.89
C PHE A 228 -1.12 5.18 0.67
N ALA A 229 -1.73 6.35 0.66
CA ALA A 229 -3.19 6.47 0.55
C ALA A 229 -3.70 6.09 -0.84
N TYR A 230 -2.90 6.31 -1.88
CA TYR A 230 -3.23 5.98 -3.26
C TYR A 230 -2.80 4.56 -3.66
N GLU A 231 -2.20 3.78 -2.76
CA GLU A 231 -1.77 2.41 -3.06
C GLU A 231 -2.97 1.46 -3.20
N GLY A 232 -2.78 0.35 -3.92
CA GLY A 232 -3.80 -0.69 -4.13
C GLY A 232 -4.37 -0.75 -5.55
N TRP A 233 -4.13 0.24 -6.41
CA TRP A 233 -4.59 0.24 -7.81
C TRP A 233 -4.09 -0.98 -8.60
N ILE A 234 -2.92 -1.51 -8.29
CA ILE A 234 -2.38 -2.71 -8.96
C ILE A 234 -3.21 -3.96 -8.64
N ILE A 235 -3.83 -4.02 -7.47
CA ILE A 235 -4.76 -5.08 -7.09
C ILE A 235 -6.04 -4.93 -7.91
N ALA A 236 -6.51 -3.68 -8.13
CA ALA A 236 -7.65 -3.42 -9.00
C ALA A 236 -7.39 -3.89 -10.46
N ALA A 237 -6.15 -3.81 -10.94
CA ALA A 237 -5.80 -4.33 -12.26
C ALA A 237 -5.87 -5.88 -12.34
N SER A 238 -5.79 -6.60 -11.21
CA SER A 238 -5.87 -8.07 -11.18
C SER A 238 -7.29 -8.63 -11.39
N ILE A 239 -8.35 -7.80 -11.25
CA ILE A 239 -9.74 -8.23 -11.52
C ILE A 239 -10.08 -8.31 -13.02
N ASN A 240 -9.11 -8.08 -13.91
CA ASN A 240 -9.26 -8.08 -15.37
C ASN A 240 -10.01 -9.30 -15.90
N SER A 241 -9.70 -10.48 -15.36
CA SER A 241 -10.31 -11.76 -15.79
C SER A 241 -11.81 -11.88 -15.48
N GLU A 242 -12.35 -11.06 -14.57
CA GLU A 242 -13.75 -11.10 -14.13
C GLU A 242 -14.61 -10.00 -14.79
N ILE A 243 -13.98 -9.07 -15.54
CA ILE A 243 -14.67 -7.94 -16.18
C ILE A 243 -15.16 -8.32 -17.58
N LYS A 244 -16.46 -8.06 -17.85
CA LYS A 244 -17.03 -8.15 -19.19
C LYS A 244 -16.38 -7.09 -20.09
N ASP A 245 -16.04 -7.45 -21.33
CA ASP A 245 -15.36 -6.56 -22.28
C ASP A 245 -14.14 -5.86 -21.65
N SER A 246 -13.33 -6.63 -20.92
CA SER A 246 -12.23 -6.14 -20.09
C SER A 246 -11.25 -5.25 -20.87
N LYS A 247 -11.00 -5.53 -22.15
CA LYS A 247 -10.14 -4.70 -23.02
C LYS A 247 -10.59 -3.25 -23.14
N LYS A 248 -11.89 -2.98 -23.01
CA LYS A 248 -12.48 -1.65 -23.04
C LYS A 248 -12.76 -1.14 -21.64
N ASN A 249 -13.37 -1.98 -20.80
CA ASN A 249 -13.93 -1.57 -19.53
C ASN A 249 -12.87 -1.37 -18.43
N LEU A 250 -11.78 -2.15 -18.42
CA LEU A 250 -10.77 -2.01 -17.37
C LEU A 250 -9.98 -0.68 -17.43
N PRO A 251 -9.46 -0.24 -18.60
CA PRO A 251 -8.80 1.07 -18.67
C PRO A 251 -9.72 2.24 -18.28
N ILE A 252 -11.00 2.16 -18.69
CA ILE A 252 -12.01 3.17 -18.32
C ILE A 252 -12.28 3.12 -16.81
N ALA A 253 -12.45 1.92 -16.23
CA ALA A 253 -12.69 1.77 -14.80
C ALA A 253 -11.52 2.30 -13.96
N LEU A 254 -10.28 2.05 -14.36
CA LEU A 254 -9.09 2.57 -13.70
C LEU A 254 -8.98 4.09 -13.83
N GLY A 255 -9.26 4.66 -15.00
CA GLY A 255 -9.20 6.11 -15.22
C GLY A 255 -10.31 6.86 -14.48
N VAL A 256 -11.56 6.43 -14.64
CA VAL A 256 -12.71 7.04 -13.95
C VAL A 256 -12.63 6.79 -12.44
N GLY A 257 -12.27 5.57 -12.03
CA GLY A 257 -12.06 5.23 -10.63
C GLY A 257 -10.99 6.10 -9.98
N ALA A 258 -9.86 6.30 -10.66
CA ALA A 258 -8.80 7.20 -10.18
C ALA A 258 -9.30 8.64 -10.01
N ALA A 259 -10.04 9.18 -10.99
CA ALA A 259 -10.60 10.53 -10.89
C ALA A 259 -11.57 10.67 -9.68
N VAL A 260 -12.42 9.67 -9.46
CA VAL A 260 -13.33 9.63 -8.29
C VAL A 260 -12.55 9.58 -6.98
N ILE A 261 -11.49 8.77 -6.91
CA ILE A 261 -10.64 8.66 -5.71
C ILE A 261 -9.95 9.98 -5.41
N VAL A 262 -9.35 10.62 -6.43
CA VAL A 262 -8.67 11.92 -6.27
C VAL A 262 -9.66 12.97 -5.77
N ALA A 263 -10.84 13.07 -6.39
CA ALA A 263 -11.88 14.00 -5.96
C ALA A 263 -12.33 13.73 -4.50
N ALA A 264 -12.57 12.46 -4.15
CA ALA A 264 -12.96 12.07 -2.81
C ALA A 264 -11.89 12.42 -1.76
N TYR A 265 -10.61 12.19 -2.07
CA TYR A 265 -9.51 12.46 -1.13
C TYR A 265 -9.25 13.96 -0.95
N VAL A 266 -9.30 14.74 -2.03
CA VAL A 266 -9.18 16.20 -1.96
C VAL A 266 -10.34 16.80 -1.17
N LEU A 267 -11.60 16.40 -1.47
CA LEU A 267 -12.77 16.89 -0.76
C LEU A 267 -12.77 16.44 0.71
N TYR A 268 -12.33 15.19 1.01
CA TYR A 268 -12.18 14.73 2.39
C TYR A 268 -11.15 15.58 3.14
N TYR A 269 -9.98 15.82 2.52
CA TYR A 269 -8.93 16.66 3.11
C TYR A 269 -9.45 18.07 3.40
N VAL A 270 -10.11 18.71 2.43
CA VAL A 270 -10.74 20.03 2.59
C VAL A 270 -11.80 20.00 3.68
N GLY A 271 -12.65 18.98 3.73
CA GLY A 271 -13.67 18.82 4.76
C GLY A 271 -13.10 18.66 6.16
N VAL A 272 -11.99 17.93 6.31
CA VAL A 272 -11.29 17.80 7.60
C VAL A 272 -10.73 19.14 8.04
N LEU A 273 -10.07 19.88 7.15
CA LEU A 273 -9.50 21.20 7.46
C LEU A 273 -10.58 22.22 7.83
N ALA A 274 -11.76 22.14 7.21
CA ALA A 274 -12.87 23.04 7.44
C ALA A 274 -13.56 22.85 8.81
N LEU A 275 -13.50 21.63 9.37
CA LEU A 275 -14.16 21.27 10.62
C LEU A 275 -13.24 21.27 11.84
N ALA A 276 -11.94 21.04 11.62
CA ALA A 276 -10.98 20.85 12.69
C ALA A 276 -10.31 22.17 13.11
N ASP A 277 -10.02 22.29 14.39
CA ASP A 277 -9.04 23.25 14.88
C ASP A 277 -7.64 22.81 14.37
N MET A 278 -7.02 23.64 13.56
CA MET A 278 -5.75 23.33 12.88
C MET A 278 -4.62 23.04 13.87
N GLY A 279 -4.56 23.73 15.00
CA GLY A 279 -3.56 23.47 16.04
C GLY A 279 -3.74 22.09 16.68
N LYS A 280 -4.97 21.67 16.93
CA LYS A 280 -5.29 20.37 17.53
C LYS A 280 -5.25 19.23 16.51
N LEU A 281 -5.50 19.50 15.23
CA LEU A 281 -5.44 18.49 14.16
C LEU A 281 -4.06 17.85 14.04
N GLY A 282 -3.00 18.64 14.27
CA GLY A 282 -1.63 18.15 14.33
C GLY A 282 -1.37 17.15 15.46
N ILE A 283 -2.09 17.27 16.57
CA ILE A 283 -1.96 16.43 17.77
C ILE A 283 -2.95 15.27 17.77
N ASN A 284 -4.24 15.56 17.58
CA ASN A 284 -5.34 14.61 17.73
C ASN A 284 -5.69 13.85 16.44
N GLY A 285 -5.02 14.19 15.33
CA GLY A 285 -5.32 13.61 14.03
C GLY A 285 -6.70 14.00 13.53
N THR A 286 -7.16 13.28 12.52
CA THR A 286 -8.46 13.53 11.86
C THR A 286 -9.67 13.36 12.79
N SER A 287 -9.49 12.74 13.94
CA SER A 287 -10.53 12.61 14.97
C SER A 287 -11.02 13.98 15.47
N GLU A 288 -10.17 15.01 15.42
CA GLU A 288 -10.53 16.38 15.81
C GLU A 288 -11.68 16.93 14.95
N ALA A 289 -11.65 16.67 13.63
CA ALA A 289 -12.75 17.09 12.75
C ALA A 289 -14.08 16.41 13.08
N PHE A 290 -14.05 15.19 13.63
CA PHE A 290 -15.28 14.47 13.98
C PHE A 290 -15.91 14.99 15.27
N ASN A 291 -15.09 15.54 16.19
CA ASN A 291 -15.55 16.16 17.45
C ASN A 291 -16.45 17.37 17.19
N PHE A 292 -16.37 18.00 16.04
CA PHE A 292 -17.27 19.07 15.61
C PHE A 292 -18.75 18.67 15.73
N PHE A 293 -19.09 17.42 15.44
CA PHE A 293 -20.47 16.90 15.51
C PHE A 293 -20.84 16.32 16.88
N GLY A 294 -19.96 16.46 17.85
CA GLY A 294 -20.13 15.94 19.21
C GLY A 294 -19.55 14.52 19.41
N PRO A 295 -19.39 14.12 20.67
CA PRO A 295 -18.62 12.91 21.04
C PRO A 295 -19.27 11.61 20.56
N VAL A 296 -20.58 11.53 20.53
CA VAL A 296 -21.29 10.31 20.05
C VAL A 296 -21.05 10.10 18.56
N PHE A 297 -21.16 11.17 17.77
CA PHE A 297 -20.93 11.10 16.35
C PHE A 297 -19.46 10.79 16.03
N ALA A 298 -18.51 11.42 16.73
CA ALA A 298 -17.09 11.12 16.60
C ALA A 298 -16.80 9.65 16.88
N SER A 299 -17.40 9.06 17.89
CA SER A 299 -17.26 7.63 18.21
C SER A 299 -17.81 6.74 17.09
N ILE A 300 -18.95 7.07 16.52
CA ILE A 300 -19.53 6.32 15.38
C ILE A 300 -18.56 6.35 14.18
N ILE A 301 -18.09 7.54 13.81
CA ILE A 301 -17.13 7.67 12.69
C ILE A 301 -15.84 6.90 12.96
N ASN A 302 -15.29 6.98 14.17
CA ASN A 302 -14.11 6.21 14.54
C ASN A 302 -14.34 4.70 14.43
N VAL A 303 -15.51 4.18 14.80
CA VAL A 303 -15.86 2.76 14.59
C VAL A 303 -15.88 2.40 13.10
N LEU A 304 -16.44 3.24 12.24
CA LEU A 304 -16.43 3.02 10.79
C LEU A 304 -15.00 3.03 10.22
N ILE A 305 -14.12 3.88 10.76
CA ILE A 305 -12.70 3.91 10.39
C ILE A 305 -11.98 2.64 10.85
N ILE A 306 -12.25 2.15 12.06
CA ILE A 306 -11.70 0.87 12.56
C ILE A 306 -12.08 -0.26 11.60
N ILE A 307 -13.34 -0.36 11.23
CA ILE A 307 -13.84 -1.36 10.27
C ILE A 307 -13.11 -1.22 8.92
N SER A 308 -12.89 0.01 8.46
CA SER A 308 -12.11 0.29 7.25
C SER A 308 -10.66 -0.20 7.34
N CYS A 309 -9.99 0.09 8.46
CA CYS A 309 -8.60 -0.32 8.71
C CYS A 309 -8.48 -1.85 8.75
N LEU A 310 -9.38 -2.52 9.47
CA LEU A 310 -9.43 -3.99 9.56
C LEU A 310 -9.73 -4.63 8.20
N GLY A 311 -10.59 -4.01 7.37
CA GLY A 311 -10.85 -4.47 6.00
C GLY A 311 -9.60 -4.37 5.11
N THR A 312 -8.83 -3.27 5.21
CA THR A 312 -7.58 -3.11 4.47
C THR A 312 -6.50 -4.07 4.98
N LEU A 313 -6.39 -4.25 6.30
CA LEU A 313 -5.52 -5.25 6.94
C LEU A 313 -5.84 -6.66 6.42
N ASN A 314 -7.13 -7.01 6.33
CA ASN A 314 -7.58 -8.31 5.81
C ASN A 314 -7.15 -8.52 4.36
N GLY A 315 -7.32 -7.52 3.51
CA GLY A 315 -6.92 -7.60 2.09
C GLY A 315 -5.42 -7.77 1.90
N LEU A 316 -4.59 -7.03 2.65
CA LEU A 316 -3.13 -7.16 2.60
C LEU A 316 -2.66 -8.51 3.17
N MET A 317 -3.25 -8.99 4.26
CA MET A 317 -2.95 -10.31 4.81
C MET A 317 -3.28 -11.40 3.77
N LEU A 318 -4.43 -11.31 3.09
CA LEU A 318 -4.80 -12.25 2.03
C LEU A 318 -3.79 -12.22 0.86
N GLY A 319 -3.32 -11.04 0.46
CA GLY A 319 -2.24 -10.90 -0.53
C GLY A 319 -0.94 -11.56 -0.05
N GLY A 320 -0.54 -11.29 1.18
CA GLY A 320 0.65 -11.87 1.82
C GLY A 320 0.62 -13.39 1.90
N THR A 321 -0.53 -13.98 2.27
CA THR A 321 -0.69 -15.44 2.38
C THR A 321 -0.44 -16.16 1.06
N ARG A 322 -0.65 -15.49 -0.08
CA ARG A 322 -0.42 -16.03 -1.43
C ARG A 322 0.96 -15.69 -2.00
N GLY A 323 1.71 -14.79 -1.37
CA GLY A 323 2.99 -14.29 -1.89
C GLY A 323 4.03 -15.38 -2.08
N PHE A 324 4.32 -16.18 -1.05
CA PHE A 324 5.28 -17.27 -1.14
C PHE A 324 4.77 -18.45 -1.97
N TYR A 325 3.47 -18.71 -1.95
CA TYR A 325 2.85 -19.69 -2.84
C TYR A 325 3.06 -19.30 -4.32
N ALA A 326 2.85 -18.05 -4.68
CA ALA A 326 3.05 -17.57 -6.05
C ALA A 326 4.50 -17.71 -6.54
N LEU A 327 5.47 -17.59 -5.63
CA LEU A 327 6.88 -17.90 -5.93
C LEU A 327 7.11 -19.40 -6.08
N ALA A 328 6.54 -20.21 -5.19
CA ALA A 328 6.73 -21.65 -5.12
C ALA A 328 6.20 -22.38 -6.36
N VAL A 329 5.01 -22.03 -6.84
CA VAL A 329 4.43 -22.61 -8.07
C VAL A 329 5.28 -22.31 -9.32
N ARG A 330 6.09 -21.23 -9.28
CA ARG A 330 7.11 -20.90 -10.27
C ARG A 330 8.45 -21.54 -9.98
N ASN A 331 8.49 -22.52 -9.08
CA ASN A 331 9.69 -23.23 -8.60
C ASN A 331 10.78 -22.28 -8.05
N GLY A 332 10.36 -21.15 -7.47
CA GLY A 332 11.22 -20.14 -6.87
C GLY A 332 11.05 -20.01 -5.36
N GLY A 333 11.96 -19.26 -4.73
CA GLY A 333 11.90 -18.92 -3.32
C GLY A 333 12.34 -20.04 -2.37
N PHE A 334 12.00 -19.84 -1.09
CA PHE A 334 12.32 -20.75 0.00
C PHE A 334 11.43 -22.00 -0.01
N ALA A 335 12.01 -23.18 0.05
CA ALA A 335 11.31 -24.48 0.16
C ALA A 335 10.04 -24.60 -0.74
N PRO A 336 10.15 -24.47 -2.09
CA PRO A 336 8.95 -24.40 -2.96
C PRO A 336 8.00 -25.58 -2.77
N LYS A 337 8.52 -26.83 -2.67
CA LYS A 337 7.70 -28.04 -2.45
C LYS A 337 6.88 -28.05 -1.15
N MET A 338 7.20 -27.16 -0.20
CA MET A 338 6.46 -26.98 1.04
C MET A 338 5.46 -25.82 0.89
N MET A 339 5.89 -24.75 0.22
CA MET A 339 5.09 -23.52 0.06
C MET A 339 4.01 -23.63 -1.01
N ASP A 340 4.10 -24.56 -1.95
CA ASP A 340 3.10 -24.82 -3.00
C ASP A 340 1.94 -25.70 -2.54
N ARG A 341 2.01 -26.25 -1.32
CA ARG A 341 0.95 -27.10 -0.78
C ARG A 341 -0.25 -26.26 -0.39
N VAL A 342 -1.42 -26.64 -0.93
CA VAL A 342 -2.72 -26.03 -0.63
C VAL A 342 -3.53 -27.01 0.22
N ASP A 343 -4.20 -26.48 1.22
CA ASP A 343 -5.11 -27.29 2.06
C ASP A 343 -6.38 -27.63 1.29
N ASP A 344 -6.77 -28.91 1.24
CA ASP A 344 -7.89 -29.42 0.45
C ASP A 344 -9.25 -28.89 0.93
N LYS A 345 -9.39 -28.51 2.21
CA LYS A 345 -10.65 -28.06 2.81
C LYS A 345 -10.88 -26.56 2.61
N THR A 346 -9.82 -25.77 2.82
CA THR A 346 -9.90 -24.30 2.81
C THR A 346 -9.47 -23.69 1.48
N GLY A 347 -8.71 -24.43 0.66
CA GLY A 347 -8.09 -23.89 -0.57
C GLY A 347 -6.97 -22.87 -0.28
N ILE A 348 -6.44 -22.82 0.95
CA ILE A 348 -5.41 -21.86 1.37
C ILE A 348 -4.04 -22.56 1.45
N PRO A 349 -2.97 -21.91 0.97
CA PRO A 349 -1.61 -22.44 1.13
C PRO A 349 -1.09 -22.14 2.55
N ASN A 350 -1.42 -23.01 3.52
CA ASN A 350 -1.17 -22.80 4.95
C ASN A 350 0.30 -22.52 5.28
N ASN A 351 1.23 -23.22 4.64
CA ASN A 351 2.66 -22.99 4.88
C ASN A 351 3.12 -21.60 4.42
N SER A 352 2.66 -21.17 3.24
CA SER A 352 2.89 -19.81 2.73
C SER A 352 2.28 -18.76 3.65
N ALA A 353 1.05 -19.00 4.13
CA ALA A 353 0.35 -18.12 5.05
C ALA A 353 1.08 -17.98 6.40
N SER A 354 1.55 -19.10 6.98
CA SER A 354 2.28 -19.08 8.25
C SER A 354 3.62 -18.35 8.14
N PHE A 355 4.33 -18.53 7.02
CA PHE A 355 5.58 -17.81 6.79
C PHE A 355 5.34 -16.31 6.53
N ALA A 356 4.23 -15.96 5.86
CA ALA A 356 3.82 -14.57 5.69
C ALA A 356 3.49 -13.92 7.05
N LEU A 357 2.78 -14.61 7.96
CA LEU A 357 2.55 -14.13 9.33
C LEU A 357 3.88 -13.91 10.07
N PHE A 358 4.81 -14.85 9.98
CA PHE A 358 6.14 -14.69 10.59
C PHE A 358 6.83 -13.43 10.09
N MET A 359 6.81 -13.18 8.78
CA MET A 359 7.38 -11.95 8.21
C MET A 359 6.63 -10.69 8.67
N CYS A 360 5.30 -10.76 8.81
CA CYS A 360 4.51 -9.65 9.38
C CYS A 360 4.94 -9.36 10.83
N ILE A 361 5.20 -10.37 11.65
CA ILE A 361 5.67 -10.20 13.04
C ILE A 361 7.06 -9.55 13.04
N VAL A 362 7.98 -9.98 12.17
CA VAL A 362 9.33 -9.37 12.07
C VAL A 362 9.21 -7.88 11.73
N TRP A 363 8.39 -7.52 10.72
CA TRP A 363 8.19 -6.13 10.35
C TRP A 363 7.42 -5.32 11.40
N PHE A 364 6.50 -5.96 12.12
CA PHE A 364 5.80 -5.32 13.24
C PHE A 364 6.76 -4.96 14.38
N VAL A 365 7.64 -5.89 14.77
CA VAL A 365 8.67 -5.64 15.79
C VAL A 365 9.61 -4.51 15.35
N TYR A 366 10.04 -4.51 14.08
CA TYR A 366 10.83 -3.41 13.52
C TYR A 366 10.06 -2.07 13.59
N PHE A 367 8.80 -2.06 13.11
CA PHE A 367 7.98 -0.84 13.09
C PHE A 367 7.81 -0.26 14.49
N VAL A 368 7.43 -1.09 15.46
CA VAL A 368 7.24 -0.67 16.86
C VAL A 368 8.56 -0.19 17.46
N GLY A 369 9.62 -0.97 17.34
CA GLY A 369 10.93 -0.64 17.91
C GLY A 369 11.57 0.59 17.29
N GLY A 370 11.49 0.71 15.95
CA GLY A 370 12.08 1.83 15.23
C GLY A 370 11.29 3.12 15.35
N GLN A 371 9.96 3.06 15.22
CA GLN A 371 9.11 4.26 15.17
C GLN A 371 8.75 4.82 16.54
N PHE A 372 8.59 3.96 17.56
CA PHE A 372 8.10 4.40 18.88
C PHE A 372 9.14 4.31 19.99
N PHE A 373 10.05 3.36 19.94
CA PHE A 373 11.05 3.15 20.99
C PHE A 373 12.47 3.60 20.60
N GLY A 374 12.65 4.09 19.36
CA GLY A 374 13.94 4.61 18.90
C GLY A 374 15.09 3.59 18.92
N TRP A 375 14.82 2.27 18.85
CA TRP A 375 15.82 1.20 18.98
C TRP A 375 16.98 1.35 18.00
N PHE A 376 16.70 1.89 16.81
CA PHE A 376 17.70 2.05 15.75
C PHE A 376 18.20 3.50 15.63
N GLY A 377 17.69 4.42 16.46
CA GLY A 377 18.07 5.83 16.42
C GLY A 377 18.06 6.40 14.99
N LYS A 378 19.17 7.00 14.57
CA LYS A 378 19.32 7.55 13.20
C LYS A 378 19.29 6.52 12.07
N TYR A 379 19.35 5.22 12.38
CA TYR A 379 19.26 4.13 11.42
C TYR A 379 17.83 3.63 11.21
N ALA A 380 16.84 4.15 11.96
CA ALA A 380 15.45 3.83 11.72
C ALA A 380 14.99 4.37 10.35
N PHE A 381 14.15 3.61 9.69
CA PHE A 381 13.50 4.02 8.45
C PHE A 381 11.98 3.78 8.54
N ASP A 382 11.22 4.53 7.77
CA ASP A 382 9.76 4.41 7.73
C ASP A 382 9.33 3.20 6.88
N SER A 383 8.82 2.15 7.54
CA SER A 383 8.29 0.96 6.88
C SER A 383 6.87 1.15 6.33
N SER A 384 6.23 2.30 6.57
CA SER A 384 4.91 2.60 6.00
C SER A 384 4.98 3.18 4.60
N GLU A 385 6.04 3.90 4.26
CA GLU A 385 6.17 4.63 3.00
C GLU A 385 7.23 4.03 2.07
N LEU A 386 8.42 3.70 2.59
CA LEU A 386 9.55 3.28 1.77
C LEU A 386 9.32 1.98 0.96
N PRO A 387 8.65 0.93 1.48
CA PRO A 387 8.34 -0.26 0.68
C PRO A 387 7.43 0.05 -0.52
N ILE A 388 6.49 0.99 -0.37
CA ILE A 388 5.61 1.41 -1.46
C ILE A 388 6.44 2.13 -2.52
N ILE A 389 7.23 3.13 -2.11
CA ILE A 389 8.04 3.92 -3.05
C ILE A 389 9.06 3.04 -3.76
N THR A 390 9.62 2.03 -3.09
CA THR A 390 10.57 1.08 -3.71
C THR A 390 9.89 0.16 -4.72
N LEU A 391 8.58 -0.07 -4.60
CA LEU A 391 7.82 -0.84 -5.60
C LEU A 391 7.79 -0.13 -6.96
N TYR A 392 7.67 1.19 -6.98
CA TYR A 392 7.56 1.97 -8.22
C TYR A 392 8.78 1.87 -9.14
N PRO A 393 10.04 1.88 -8.67
CA PRO A 393 11.21 1.59 -9.51
C PRO A 393 11.17 0.25 -10.24
N PHE A 394 10.54 -0.79 -9.69
CA PHE A 394 10.32 -2.04 -10.43
C PHE A 394 9.43 -1.83 -11.66
N TYR A 395 8.55 -0.86 -11.64
CA TYR A 395 7.71 -0.57 -12.81
C TYR A 395 8.47 0.07 -13.95
N ILE A 396 9.62 0.72 -13.70
CA ILE A 396 10.45 1.36 -14.75
C ILE A 396 10.81 0.36 -15.86
N ALA A 397 11.33 -0.81 -15.50
CA ALA A 397 11.70 -1.83 -16.48
C ALA A 397 10.48 -2.36 -17.25
N ILE A 398 9.34 -2.51 -16.59
CA ILE A 398 8.07 -2.96 -17.21
C ILE A 398 7.61 -1.92 -18.23
N LEU A 399 7.57 -0.62 -17.85
CA LEU A 399 7.13 0.48 -18.69
C LEU A 399 8.06 0.68 -19.91
N VAL A 400 9.39 0.64 -19.71
CA VAL A 400 10.36 0.74 -20.80
C VAL A 400 10.22 -0.43 -21.77
N LYS A 401 10.09 -1.66 -21.27
CA LYS A 401 9.88 -2.83 -22.13
C LYS A 401 8.54 -2.80 -22.87
N PHE A 402 7.50 -2.26 -22.23
CA PHE A 402 6.21 -2.03 -22.89
C PHE A 402 6.36 -1.07 -24.08
N MET A 403 7.01 0.08 -23.92
CA MET A 403 7.28 1.01 -25.01
C MET A 403 8.07 0.38 -26.16
N MET A 404 9.00 -0.53 -25.84
CA MET A 404 9.85 -1.18 -26.85
C MET A 404 9.11 -2.30 -27.59
N LYS A 405 8.36 -3.15 -26.88
CA LYS A 405 7.77 -4.37 -27.43
C LYS A 405 6.41 -4.14 -28.10
N GLU A 406 5.58 -3.26 -27.53
CA GLU A 406 4.16 -3.16 -27.88
C GLU A 406 3.91 -2.18 -29.02
N LYS A 407 4.22 -2.60 -30.25
CA LYS A 407 4.11 -1.76 -31.46
C LYS A 407 2.67 -1.56 -31.94
N GLU A 408 1.72 -2.34 -31.45
CA GLU A 408 0.30 -2.34 -31.88
C GLU A 408 -0.49 -1.17 -31.30
N PHE A 409 -0.04 -0.60 -30.17
CA PHE A 409 -0.75 0.49 -29.50
C PHE A 409 -0.48 1.84 -30.16
N HIS A 410 -1.52 2.69 -30.16
CA HIS A 410 -1.40 4.07 -30.59
C HIS A 410 -0.28 4.81 -29.82
N PRO A 411 0.49 5.71 -30.45
CA PRO A 411 1.64 6.40 -29.82
C PRO A 411 1.37 7.00 -28.44
N VAL A 412 0.21 7.58 -28.21
CA VAL A 412 -0.19 8.12 -26.89
C VAL A 412 -0.20 7.02 -25.82
N LYS A 413 -0.80 5.87 -26.10
CA LYS A 413 -0.88 4.73 -25.18
C LYS A 413 0.49 4.05 -24.99
N ARG A 414 1.31 4.05 -26.04
CA ARG A 414 2.60 3.37 -26.06
C ARG A 414 3.72 4.18 -25.47
N PHE A 415 3.76 5.49 -25.73
CA PHE A 415 4.88 6.35 -25.35
C PHE A 415 4.49 7.42 -24.33
N LEU A 416 3.41 8.19 -24.55
CA LEU A 416 3.07 9.33 -23.70
C LEU A 416 2.70 8.90 -22.28
N LEU A 417 1.77 7.95 -22.13
CA LEU A 417 1.33 7.49 -20.80
C LEU A 417 2.46 6.80 -20.02
N PRO A 418 3.25 5.87 -20.59
CA PRO A 418 4.39 5.31 -19.90
C PRO A 418 5.46 6.35 -19.56
N ALA A 419 5.73 7.33 -20.44
CA ALA A 419 6.68 8.41 -20.16
C ALA A 419 6.22 9.29 -18.99
N LEU A 420 4.94 9.68 -18.96
CA LEU A 420 4.36 10.39 -17.81
C LEU A 420 4.41 9.55 -16.52
N SER A 421 4.19 8.22 -16.62
CA SER A 421 4.35 7.30 -15.50
C SER A 421 5.80 7.30 -14.97
N LEU A 422 6.80 7.29 -15.87
CA LEU A 422 8.21 7.35 -15.47
C LEU A 422 8.55 8.68 -14.79
N VAL A 423 8.01 9.81 -15.27
CA VAL A 423 8.15 11.11 -14.60
C VAL A 423 7.52 11.08 -13.23
N GLY A 424 6.31 10.53 -13.08
CA GLY A 424 5.65 10.36 -11.79
C GLY A 424 6.46 9.51 -10.81
N ILE A 425 7.04 8.40 -11.27
CA ILE A 425 7.93 7.56 -10.45
C ILE A 425 9.17 8.35 -10.01
N ALA A 426 9.78 9.12 -10.90
CA ALA A 426 10.94 9.96 -10.56
C ALA A 426 10.58 10.99 -9.48
N ILE A 427 9.42 11.64 -9.60
CA ILE A 427 8.92 12.60 -8.61
C ILE A 427 8.74 11.91 -7.24
N LEU A 428 8.15 10.71 -7.17
CA LEU A 428 7.97 9.98 -5.91
C LEU A 428 9.31 9.57 -5.28
N VAL A 429 10.29 9.16 -6.09
CA VAL A 429 11.64 8.84 -5.59
C VAL A 429 12.33 10.08 -5.02
N ILE A 430 12.25 11.24 -5.70
CA ILE A 430 12.78 12.51 -5.20
C ILE A 430 12.07 12.90 -3.90
N ALA A 431 10.75 12.79 -3.86
CA ALA A 431 9.93 13.06 -2.67
C ALA A 431 10.37 12.20 -1.47
N SER A 432 10.67 10.92 -1.71
CA SER A 432 11.19 10.02 -0.68
C SER A 432 12.57 10.46 -0.16
N ILE A 433 13.46 10.85 -1.07
CA ILE A 433 14.81 11.30 -0.68
C ILE A 433 14.72 12.54 0.21
N GLU A 434 13.87 13.49 -0.13
CA GLU A 434 13.67 14.70 0.68
C GLU A 434 13.06 14.39 2.05
N ARG A 435 12.02 13.54 2.09
CA ARG A 435 11.30 13.22 3.33
C ARG A 435 12.13 12.39 4.30
N HIS A 436 12.79 11.35 3.82
CA HIS A 436 13.44 10.36 4.69
C HIS A 436 14.97 10.52 4.78
N GLY A 437 15.57 11.31 3.92
CA GLY A 437 17.01 11.60 3.94
C GLY A 437 17.85 10.32 4.10
N MET A 438 18.63 10.25 5.19
CA MET A 438 19.48 9.07 5.49
C MET A 438 18.68 7.79 5.73
N GLY A 439 17.42 7.86 6.14
CA GLY A 439 16.55 6.67 6.30
C GLY A 439 16.42 5.86 5.03
N ASN A 440 16.44 6.51 3.84
CA ASN A 440 16.46 5.81 2.56
C ASN A 440 17.69 4.92 2.40
N LEU A 441 18.86 5.37 2.84
CA LEU A 441 20.12 4.62 2.71
C LEU A 441 20.09 3.34 3.57
N TYR A 442 19.60 3.46 4.79
CA TYR A 442 19.45 2.29 5.68
C TYR A 442 18.40 1.32 5.19
N TYR A 443 17.26 1.84 4.69
CA TYR A 443 16.27 1.01 4.04
C TYR A 443 16.85 0.28 2.83
N LEU A 444 17.57 0.97 1.94
CA LEU A 444 18.20 0.36 0.76
C LEU A 444 19.24 -0.70 1.13
N ALA A 445 19.96 -0.55 2.25
CA ALA A 445 20.86 -1.58 2.75
C ALA A 445 20.09 -2.85 3.16
N VAL A 446 18.99 -2.70 3.94
CA VAL A 446 18.10 -3.82 4.30
C VAL A 446 17.47 -4.46 3.06
N PHE A 447 16.96 -3.64 2.15
CA PHE A 447 16.42 -4.07 0.86
C PHE A 447 17.45 -4.88 0.08
N ALA A 448 18.70 -4.39 -0.04
CA ALA A 448 19.77 -5.09 -0.76
C ALA A 448 20.09 -6.46 -0.12
N VAL A 449 20.15 -6.55 1.20
CA VAL A 449 20.35 -7.82 1.91
C VAL A 449 19.23 -8.81 1.60
N ILE A 450 17.96 -8.38 1.69
CA ILE A 450 16.81 -9.24 1.41
C ILE A 450 16.80 -9.68 -0.07
N MET A 451 17.12 -8.77 -1.00
CA MET A 451 17.23 -9.10 -2.42
C MET A 451 18.39 -10.04 -2.72
N CYS A 452 19.54 -9.89 -2.05
CA CYS A 452 20.67 -10.83 -2.15
C CYS A 452 20.27 -12.24 -1.70
N ILE A 453 19.52 -12.36 -0.60
CA ILE A 453 18.95 -13.65 -0.17
C ILE A 453 18.08 -14.23 -1.29
N GLY A 454 17.21 -13.41 -1.90
CA GLY A 454 16.41 -13.82 -3.06
C GLY A 454 17.26 -14.33 -4.23
N VAL A 455 18.36 -13.65 -4.54
CA VAL A 455 19.30 -14.07 -5.59
C VAL A 455 19.95 -15.43 -5.25
N LEU A 456 20.33 -15.65 -4.00
CA LEU A 456 20.93 -16.92 -3.55
C LEU A 456 19.94 -18.08 -3.60
N LEU A 457 18.65 -17.80 -3.35
CA LEU A 457 17.57 -18.79 -3.39
C LEU A 457 16.96 -18.96 -4.79
N GLU A 458 17.35 -18.14 -5.77
CA GLU A 458 16.93 -18.31 -7.17
C GLU A 458 17.39 -19.68 -7.70
N ARG A 459 16.47 -20.45 -8.25
CA ARG A 459 16.76 -21.74 -8.84
C ARG A 459 17.24 -21.59 -10.27
N ARG A 460 18.21 -22.41 -10.64
CA ARG A 460 18.70 -22.57 -12.01
C ARG A 460 17.85 -23.58 -12.78
N ALA A 461 18.10 -23.67 -14.07
CA ALA A 461 17.46 -24.65 -14.94
C ALA A 461 17.72 -26.12 -14.51
N ASP A 462 18.84 -26.38 -13.80
CA ASP A 462 19.20 -27.67 -13.21
C ASP A 462 18.45 -27.99 -11.89
N GLY A 463 17.55 -27.12 -11.46
CA GLY A 463 16.75 -27.25 -10.23
C GLY A 463 17.52 -26.92 -8.94
N ARG A 464 18.84 -26.62 -9.01
CA ARG A 464 19.67 -26.23 -7.86
C ARG A 464 19.54 -24.73 -7.58
N THR A 465 19.58 -24.35 -6.30
CA THR A 465 19.70 -22.94 -5.94
C THR A 465 21.10 -22.42 -6.26
N ARG A 466 21.23 -21.10 -6.48
CA ARG A 466 22.56 -20.49 -6.65
C ARG A 466 23.42 -20.70 -5.42
N LEU A 467 22.83 -20.70 -4.22
CA LEU A 467 23.53 -20.98 -2.98
C LEU A 467 24.16 -22.41 -2.99
N SER A 468 23.36 -23.44 -3.33
CA SER A 468 23.86 -24.80 -3.39
C SER A 468 24.93 -24.98 -4.44
N ALA A 469 24.83 -24.31 -5.57
CA ALA A 469 25.86 -24.32 -6.62
C ALA A 469 27.15 -23.61 -6.17
N LEU A 470 27.04 -22.52 -5.40
CA LEU A 470 28.17 -21.81 -4.82
C LEU A 470 28.89 -22.68 -3.76
N CYS A 471 28.11 -23.25 -2.82
CA CYS A 471 28.65 -24.17 -1.80
C CYS A 471 29.36 -25.37 -2.44
N GLY A 472 28.80 -25.97 -3.50
CA GLY A 472 29.42 -27.06 -4.23
C GLY A 472 30.76 -26.66 -4.89
N ARG A 473 30.85 -25.46 -5.47
CA ARG A 473 32.11 -24.92 -6.02
C ARG A 473 33.14 -24.68 -4.94
N ILE A 474 32.75 -24.09 -3.80
CA ILE A 474 33.66 -23.87 -2.67
C ILE A 474 34.18 -25.22 -2.15
N ALA A 475 33.29 -26.20 -1.91
CA ALA A 475 33.70 -27.55 -1.48
C ALA A 475 34.69 -28.21 -2.45
N SER A 476 34.45 -28.07 -3.78
CA SER A 476 35.36 -28.62 -4.80
C SER A 476 36.74 -27.92 -4.84
N LEU A 477 36.82 -26.64 -4.46
CA LEU A 477 38.07 -25.91 -4.35
C LEU A 477 38.91 -26.40 -3.15
N PHE A 478 38.27 -26.73 -2.03
CA PHE A 478 38.92 -27.29 -0.87
C PHE A 478 39.35 -28.75 -1.09
N ALA A 479 38.52 -29.55 -1.80
CA ALA A 479 38.88 -30.94 -2.14
C ALA A 479 40.05 -31.06 -3.15
N LYS A 480 40.32 -30.03 -3.96
CA LYS A 480 41.45 -29.96 -4.88
C LYS A 480 42.78 -29.54 -4.20
N LYS A 481 42.71 -29.08 -2.96
CA LYS A 481 43.89 -28.66 -2.19
C LYS A 481 44.38 -29.73 -1.19
N GLN A 482 43.69 -30.86 -1.09
CA GLN A 482 44.14 -32.10 -0.45
C GLN A 482 44.62 -33.08 -1.53
#